data_1d98b4765a0613326fd5c838ead04c32
#
_entry.id   1d98b4765a0613326fd5c838ead04c32
#
_cell.length_a   1.000
_cell.length_b   1.000
_cell.length_c   1.000
_cell.angle_alpha   90.00
_cell.angle_beta   90.00
_cell.angle_gamma   90.00
#
_symmetry.space_group_name_H-M   'P 1'
#
loop_
_entity.id
_entity.type
_entity.pdbx_description
1 polymer ?
#
loop_
_entity_poly.entity_id
_entity_poly.type
_entity_poly.pdbx_seq_one_letter_code
_entity_poly.pdbx_strand_id
1 'polypeptide(L)'
;MRFVKSFILMRKRETELLDYLKQRGIKQLVICGMQTQMCVEAAVRAAADYGFKVIVPHEACATRDLKFEATTIPAAQVHAAALAAMNGTYARVVKTETLIAELR
;
A
#
# COMPACT_ATOMS: atom_id res chain seq x y z
N MET A 1 -8.40 -14.27 3.00
CA MET A 1 -7.59 -13.03 2.89
C MET A 1 -7.90 -12.09 4.03
N ARG A 2 -6.89 -11.48 4.57
CA ARG A 2 -7.05 -10.53 5.67
C ARG A 2 -6.60 -9.14 5.27
N PHE A 3 -7.28 -8.14 5.83
CA PHE A 3 -7.00 -6.74 5.52
C PHE A 3 -6.13 -6.12 6.60
N VAL A 4 -5.12 -5.39 6.16
CA VAL A 4 -4.32 -4.54 7.03
C VAL A 4 -4.39 -3.14 6.47
N LYS A 5 -4.95 -2.22 7.25
CA LYS A 5 -4.96 -0.82 6.84
C LYS A 5 -3.54 -0.28 6.85
N SER A 6 -3.23 0.55 5.89
CA SER A 6 -1.96 1.24 5.87
C SER A 6 -2.01 2.36 6.90
N PHE A 7 -1.41 2.12 8.03
CA PHE A 7 -1.18 3.15 9.02
C PHE A 7 0.22 3.70 8.82
N ILE A 8 0.53 4.76 9.54
CA ILE A 8 1.91 5.13 9.74
C ILE A 8 2.52 4.00 10.55
N LEU A 9 3.28 3.15 9.89
CA LEU A 9 3.95 2.06 10.55
C LEU A 9 5.17 2.61 11.28
N MET A 10 4.99 2.91 12.54
CA MET A 10 6.09 3.31 13.39
C MET A 10 7.03 2.12 13.53
N ARG A 11 8.33 2.37 13.54
CA ARG A 11 9.35 1.32 13.52
C ARG A 11 9.13 0.19 14.51
N LYS A 12 8.75 0.52 15.72
CA LYS A 12 8.47 -0.48 16.75
C LYS A 12 7.23 -1.32 16.43
N ARG A 13 6.22 -0.66 15.88
CA ARG A 13 4.96 -1.32 15.53
C ARG A 13 5.10 -2.20 14.31
N GLU A 14 5.99 -1.86 13.39
CA GLU A 14 6.29 -2.72 12.24
C GLU A 14 6.76 -4.09 12.69
N THR A 15 7.68 -4.13 13.66
CA THR A 15 8.21 -5.38 14.17
C THR A 15 7.13 -6.22 14.83
N GLU A 16 6.29 -5.61 15.66
CA GLU A 16 5.20 -6.30 16.34
C GLU A 16 4.17 -6.83 15.34
N LEU A 17 3.81 -6.01 14.37
CA LEU A 17 2.85 -6.39 13.34
C LEU A 17 3.40 -7.54 12.49
N LEU A 18 4.66 -7.46 12.10
CA LEU A 18 5.32 -8.49 11.31
C LEU A 18 5.29 -9.82 12.03
N ASP A 19 5.66 -9.84 13.31
CA ASP A 19 5.65 -11.05 14.12
C ASP A 19 4.24 -11.62 14.25
N TYR A 20 3.26 -10.76 14.48
CA TYR A 20 1.85 -11.15 14.56
C TYR A 20 1.39 -11.82 13.27
N LEU A 21 1.69 -11.20 12.13
CA LEU A 21 1.28 -11.75 10.83
C LEU A 21 1.95 -13.10 10.55
N LYS A 22 3.22 -13.22 10.86
CA LYS A 22 3.96 -14.46 10.67
C LYS A 22 3.43 -15.58 11.55
N GLN A 23 3.15 -15.29 12.81
CA GLN A 23 2.59 -16.26 13.76
C GLN A 23 1.24 -16.77 13.30
N ARG A 24 0.47 -15.95 12.60
CA ARG A 24 -0.85 -16.32 12.08
C ARG A 24 -0.79 -16.99 10.72
N GLY A 25 0.39 -17.18 10.14
CA GLY A 25 0.56 -17.80 8.83
C GLY A 25 0.01 -16.95 7.68
N ILE A 26 -0.10 -15.66 7.87
CA ILE A 26 -0.62 -14.75 6.84
C ILE A 26 0.45 -14.54 5.79
N LYS A 27 0.09 -14.71 4.52
CA LYS A 27 1.02 -14.59 3.39
C LYS A 27 0.64 -13.50 2.40
N GLN A 28 -0.58 -13.02 2.48
CA GLN A 28 -1.09 -12.02 1.55
C GLN A 28 -1.74 -10.87 2.30
N LEU A 29 -1.43 -9.65 1.89
CA LEU A 29 -1.94 -8.44 2.51
C LEU A 29 -2.63 -7.56 1.49
N VAL A 30 -3.72 -6.94 1.91
CA VAL A 30 -4.34 -5.85 1.17
C VAL A 30 -3.97 -4.58 1.90
N ILE A 31 -3.30 -3.67 1.22
CA ILE A 31 -2.83 -2.42 1.82
C ILE A 31 -3.50 -1.25 1.10
N CYS A 32 -4.12 -0.39 1.87
CA CYS A 32 -4.76 0.83 1.35
C CYS A 32 -4.72 1.91 2.44
N GLY A 33 -5.11 3.10 2.08
CA GLY A 33 -5.13 4.23 3.01
C GLY A 33 -4.57 5.48 2.39
N MET A 34 -3.85 6.27 3.17
CA MET A 34 -3.26 7.52 2.70
C MET A 34 -1.99 7.84 3.49
N GLN A 35 -1.05 8.51 2.89
CA GLN A 35 -1.07 8.98 1.49
C GLN A 35 -0.38 7.95 0.58
N THR A 36 -0.84 7.85 -0.64
CA THR A 36 -0.41 6.82 -1.58
C THR A 36 1.12 6.72 -1.71
N GLN A 37 1.82 7.84 -1.89
CA GLN A 37 3.27 7.87 -2.07
C GLN A 37 4.05 7.90 -0.75
N MET A 38 3.36 7.91 0.37
CA MET A 38 3.99 7.99 1.69
C MET A 38 3.75 6.71 2.48
N CYS A 39 2.76 6.71 3.34
CA CYS A 39 2.49 5.58 4.24
C CYS A 39 2.10 4.32 3.48
N VAL A 40 1.30 4.45 2.43
CA VAL A 40 0.89 3.30 1.62
C VAL A 40 2.11 2.68 0.94
N GLU A 41 2.86 3.48 0.22
CA GLU A 41 4.05 2.99 -0.49
C GLU A 41 5.08 2.41 0.46
N ALA A 42 5.32 3.05 1.59
CA ALA A 42 6.26 2.56 2.61
C ALA A 42 5.82 1.19 3.13
N ALA A 43 4.54 1.02 3.44
CA ALA A 43 4.00 -0.23 3.94
C ALA A 43 4.07 -1.33 2.87
N VAL A 44 3.76 -1.00 1.62
CA VAL A 44 3.80 -1.94 0.50
C VAL A 44 5.23 -2.46 0.27
N ARG A 45 6.20 -1.55 0.22
CA ARG A 45 7.60 -1.93 0.01
C ARG A 45 8.11 -2.80 1.15
N ALA A 46 7.82 -2.42 2.39
CA ALA A 46 8.23 -3.21 3.54
C ALA A 46 7.59 -4.60 3.53
N ALA A 47 6.30 -4.68 3.26
CA ALA A 47 5.59 -5.97 3.22
C ALA A 47 6.16 -6.88 2.13
N ALA A 48 6.41 -6.33 0.96
CA ALA A 48 7.00 -7.09 -0.15
C ALA A 48 8.39 -7.60 0.22
N ASP A 49 9.21 -6.76 0.85
CA ASP A 49 10.56 -7.13 1.29
C ASP A 49 10.53 -8.26 2.32
N TYR A 50 9.50 -8.31 3.15
CA TYR A 50 9.31 -9.41 4.11
C TYR A 50 8.69 -10.66 3.50
N GLY A 51 8.40 -10.65 2.21
CA GLY A 51 7.93 -11.84 1.50
C GLY A 51 6.42 -11.97 1.39
N PHE A 52 5.66 -10.95 1.80
CA PHE A 52 4.21 -10.99 1.62
C PHE A 52 3.83 -10.67 0.18
N LYS A 53 2.75 -11.29 -0.28
CA LYS A 53 2.09 -10.87 -1.51
C LYS A 53 1.19 -9.70 -1.16
N VAL A 54 1.31 -8.60 -1.89
CA VAL A 54 0.59 -7.37 -1.58
C VAL A 54 -0.36 -7.03 -2.72
N ILE A 55 -1.59 -6.68 -2.35
CA ILE A 55 -2.59 -6.17 -3.28
C ILE A 55 -2.98 -4.77 -2.83
N VAL A 56 -3.00 -3.84 -3.77
CA VAL A 56 -3.37 -2.45 -3.51
C VAL A 56 -4.60 -2.10 -4.34
N PRO A 57 -5.77 -1.95 -3.71
CA PRO A 57 -6.94 -1.41 -4.40
C PRO A 57 -6.78 0.10 -4.53
N HIS A 58 -6.48 0.59 -5.72
CA HIS A 58 -6.02 1.96 -5.90
C HIS A 58 -7.07 3.02 -5.54
N GLU A 59 -8.34 2.72 -5.68
CA GLU A 59 -9.40 3.66 -5.32
C GLU A 59 -9.59 3.80 -3.80
N ALA A 60 -9.03 2.86 -3.04
CA ALA A 60 -9.03 2.93 -1.58
C ALA A 60 -7.78 3.63 -1.04
N CYS A 61 -7.00 4.24 -1.91
CA CYS A 61 -5.84 5.04 -1.56
C CYS A 61 -6.08 6.48 -1.96
N ALA A 62 -5.54 7.41 -1.20
CA ALA A 62 -5.71 8.84 -1.46
C ALA A 62 -4.42 9.59 -1.18
N THR A 63 -4.28 10.73 -1.82
CA THR A 63 -3.17 11.64 -1.58
C THR A 63 -3.60 13.08 -1.84
N ARG A 64 -2.64 13.97 -1.87
CA ARG A 64 -2.86 15.40 -2.08
C ARG A 64 -1.85 15.94 -3.08
N ASP A 65 -2.06 17.18 -3.50
CA ASP A 65 -1.07 17.88 -4.32
C ASP A 65 0.23 18.00 -3.55
N LEU A 66 1.32 17.86 -4.26
CA LEU A 66 2.65 18.07 -3.68
C LEU A 66 3.30 19.27 -4.34
N LYS A 67 4.27 19.84 -3.65
CA LYS A 67 5.04 20.96 -4.19
C LYS A 67 6.52 20.69 -3.97
N PHE A 68 7.29 20.85 -5.04
CA PHE A 68 8.75 20.81 -4.95
C PHE A 68 9.28 22.07 -5.62
N GLU A 69 9.92 22.92 -4.80
CA GLU A 69 10.38 24.25 -5.21
C GLU A 69 9.19 25.06 -5.78
N ALA A 70 9.22 25.46 -7.03
CA ALA A 70 8.15 26.20 -7.68
C ALA A 70 7.16 25.29 -8.43
N THR A 71 7.39 23.99 -8.43
CA THR A 71 6.58 23.04 -9.18
C THR A 71 5.50 22.44 -8.28
N THR A 72 4.25 22.60 -8.69
CA THR A 72 3.13 21.92 -8.03
C THR A 72 2.78 20.65 -8.82
N ILE A 73 2.69 19.54 -8.14
CA ILE A 73 2.36 18.25 -8.75
C ILE A 73 0.95 17.88 -8.29
N PRO A 74 -0.01 17.79 -9.22
CA PRO A 74 -1.39 17.46 -8.86
C PRO A 74 -1.52 16.10 -8.22
N ALA A 75 -2.44 15.97 -7.29
CA ALA A 75 -2.69 14.72 -6.55
C ALA A 75 -2.87 13.52 -7.47
N ALA A 76 -3.60 13.69 -8.57
CA ALA A 76 -3.82 12.60 -9.52
C ALA A 76 -2.51 12.06 -10.12
N GLN A 77 -1.55 12.96 -10.38
CA GLN A 77 -0.24 12.57 -10.92
C GLN A 77 0.63 11.91 -9.84
N VAL A 78 0.60 12.43 -8.61
CA VAL A 78 1.31 11.83 -7.49
C VAL A 78 0.83 10.41 -7.26
N HIS A 79 -0.49 10.24 -7.23
CA HIS A 79 -1.15 8.95 -7.04
C HIS A 79 -0.78 7.96 -8.15
N ALA A 80 -0.94 8.37 -9.39
CA ALA A 80 -0.64 7.53 -10.54
C ALA A 80 0.84 7.12 -10.59
N ALA A 81 1.75 8.05 -10.31
CA ALA A 81 3.19 7.77 -10.31
C ALA A 81 3.56 6.75 -9.23
N ALA A 82 3.03 6.91 -8.03
CA ALA A 82 3.29 5.98 -6.94
C ALA A 82 2.76 4.58 -7.25
N LEU A 83 1.54 4.50 -7.76
CA LEU A 83 0.92 3.22 -8.13
C LEU A 83 1.68 2.55 -9.27
N ALA A 84 2.10 3.32 -10.27
CA ALA A 84 2.88 2.78 -11.39
C ALA A 84 4.22 2.22 -10.91
N ALA A 85 4.85 2.87 -9.94
CA ALA A 85 6.11 2.41 -9.39
C ALA A 85 5.97 1.11 -8.59
N MET A 86 4.85 0.94 -7.90
CA MET A 86 4.60 -0.25 -7.09
C MET A 86 4.11 -1.45 -7.91
N ASN A 87 3.33 -1.18 -8.94
CA ASN A 87 2.64 -2.24 -9.67
C ASN A 87 3.61 -3.15 -10.42
N GLY A 88 3.50 -4.45 -10.17
CA GLY A 88 4.33 -5.45 -10.81
C GLY A 88 5.65 -5.73 -10.10
N THR A 89 6.13 -4.80 -9.29
CA THR A 89 7.40 -4.97 -8.57
C THR A 89 7.16 -5.31 -7.09
N TYR A 90 6.33 -4.53 -6.43
CA TYR A 90 6.06 -4.71 -5.00
C TYR A 90 4.65 -5.18 -4.71
N ALA A 91 3.71 -4.89 -5.60
CA ALA A 91 2.31 -5.17 -5.36
C ALA A 91 1.57 -5.43 -6.66
N ARG A 92 0.39 -5.99 -6.54
CA ARG A 92 -0.57 -6.04 -7.63
C ARG A 92 -1.59 -4.91 -7.38
N VAL A 93 -1.55 -3.89 -8.21
CA VAL A 93 -2.46 -2.76 -8.11
C VAL A 93 -3.70 -3.08 -8.92
N VAL A 94 -4.86 -3.04 -8.28
CA VAL A 94 -6.13 -3.45 -8.90
C VAL A 94 -7.23 -2.44 -8.61
N LYS A 95 -8.31 -2.57 -9.34
CA LYS A 95 -9.55 -1.85 -9.01
C LYS A 95 -10.16 -2.47 -7.77
N THR A 96 -10.79 -1.67 -6.94
CA THR A 96 -11.47 -2.14 -5.72
C THR A 96 -12.54 -3.17 -6.05
N GLU A 97 -13.30 -2.94 -7.11
CA GLU A 97 -14.29 -3.89 -7.62
C GLU A 97 -13.70 -5.27 -7.90
N THR A 98 -12.54 -5.29 -8.57
CA THR A 98 -11.84 -6.53 -8.91
C THR A 98 -11.47 -7.29 -7.64
N LEU A 99 -10.93 -6.58 -6.66
CA LEU A 99 -10.56 -7.19 -5.38
C LEU A 99 -11.78 -7.77 -4.67
N ILE A 100 -12.86 -7.01 -4.60
CA ILE A 100 -14.09 -7.47 -3.94
C ILE A 100 -14.62 -8.73 -4.61
N ALA A 101 -14.61 -8.78 -5.93
CA ALA A 101 -15.04 -9.96 -6.68
C ALA A 101 -14.18 -11.18 -6.36
N GLU A 102 -12.87 -11.00 -6.22
CA GLU A 102 -11.95 -12.09 -5.88
C GLU A 102 -12.13 -12.60 -4.46
N LEU A 103 -12.64 -11.76 -3.56
CA LEU A 103 -12.85 -12.14 -2.16
C LEU A 103 -14.15 -12.92 -1.89
N ARG A 104 -15.01 -12.99 -2.86
CA ARG A 104 -16.30 -13.70 -2.73
C ARG A 104 -16.19 -15.18 -3.00
#